data_c35cfb68bd1c950afbea7cb14d18f091
#
_entry.id   c35cfb68bd1c950afbea7cb14d18f091
#
_cell.length_a   1.000
_cell.length_b   1.000
_cell.length_c   1.000
_cell.angle_alpha   90.00
_cell.angle_beta   90.00
_cell.angle_gamma   90.00
#
_symmetry.space_group_name_H-M   'P 1'
#
loop_
_entity.id
_entity.type
_entity.pdbx_description
1 polymer ?
#
loop_
_entity_poly.entity_id
_entity_poly.type
_entity_poly.pdbx_seq_one_letter_code
_entity_poly.pdbx_strand_id
1 'polypeptide(L)'
;MNSSTAAPTNWPINCASXERSLDMIVGMLAILKAGGAYVPLDPDYPQDRLSFLMHDSGIELLLTQAHLLGHLPIPAHVQTLDLADALDSYSTENPVNQTSPDNLAYVIYTSGSTGKPKGTLLAHHNLMRLFAATDEWFAFNEKDVWTLFHSFAFDFSVWEIFGALLHGGRLVIVPREVTRSPEDFHVLLVEQRVTVLNQTPSAFKQLMRVACDSPVAMSLEKVIFGGEALDVASLKPWFDRFGDQAAQLINMYGITETTVHVTYRPITEADTRNPASPIGEAIPDLSWYVLDADFNPVAQGCSGELHIGHAGLARGYHNRAALTAE
;
A
#
# COMPACT_ATOMS: atom_id res chain seq x y z
N MET A 1 22.31 -28.88 -20.13
CA MET A 1 20.86 -29.23 -20.13
C MET A 1 20.32 -28.78 -18.78
N ASN A 2 19.83 -27.57 -18.72
CA ASN A 2 19.23 -27.02 -17.50
C ASN A 2 17.74 -27.26 -17.55
N SER A 3 17.26 -28.22 -16.76
CA SER A 3 15.84 -28.39 -16.53
C SER A 3 15.40 -27.24 -15.60
N SER A 4 14.88 -26.17 -16.17
CA SER A 4 14.19 -25.18 -15.37
C SER A 4 12.87 -25.84 -14.93
N THR A 5 12.85 -26.34 -13.71
CA THR A 5 11.60 -26.70 -13.06
C THR A 5 10.89 -25.39 -12.75
N ALA A 6 9.97 -25.01 -13.63
CA ALA A 6 9.07 -23.91 -13.33
C ALA A 6 8.29 -24.28 -12.07
N ALA A 7 8.38 -23.43 -11.05
CA ALA A 7 7.58 -23.62 -9.84
C ALA A 7 6.09 -23.65 -10.21
N PRO A 8 5.28 -24.46 -9.53
CA PRO A 8 3.86 -24.54 -9.84
C PRO A 8 3.21 -23.15 -9.77
N THR A 9 2.54 -22.79 -10.86
CA THR A 9 1.98 -21.43 -11.03
C THR A 9 0.60 -21.25 -10.40
N ASN A 10 0.08 -22.28 -9.74
CA ASN A 10 -1.27 -22.22 -9.16
C ASN A 10 -1.23 -22.06 -7.63
N TRP A 11 -0.94 -20.86 -7.17
CA TRP A 11 -1.18 -20.49 -5.78
C TRP A 11 -2.65 -20.06 -5.65
N PRO A 12 -3.36 -20.48 -4.60
CA PRO A 12 -4.74 -20.06 -4.43
C PRO A 12 -4.79 -18.54 -4.24
N ILE A 13 -5.41 -17.87 -5.21
CA ILE A 13 -5.69 -16.44 -5.14
C ILE A 13 -7.09 -16.31 -4.56
N ASN A 14 -7.22 -15.62 -3.44
CA ASN A 14 -8.47 -15.45 -2.73
C ASN A 14 -8.80 -13.97 -2.63
N CYS A 15 -10.07 -13.62 -2.76
CA CYS A 15 -10.50 -12.24 -2.64
C CYS A 15 -10.99 -11.93 -1.25
N ALA A 16 -10.80 -10.67 -0.82
CA ALA A 16 -11.42 -10.10 0.36
C ALA A 16 -12.19 -8.87 -0.08
N SER A 17 -13.50 -8.85 0.26
CA SER A 17 -14.33 -7.66 0.07
C SER A 17 -14.95 -7.28 1.40
N UNK A 18 -14.41 -6.53 2.07
CA UNK A 18 -14.69 -6.20 3.32
C UNK A 18 -14.72 -4.77 3.35
N GLU A 19 -15.61 -4.24 4.08
CA GLU A 19 -15.54 -2.83 4.49
C GLU A 19 -14.39 -2.66 5.48
N ARG A 20 -13.93 -1.45 5.62
CA ARG A 20 -12.82 -1.13 6.54
C ARG A 20 -13.21 -1.55 7.97
N SER A 21 -12.57 -2.57 8.47
CA SER A 21 -12.92 -3.18 9.75
C SER A 21 -11.78 -4.08 10.25
N LEU A 22 -11.90 -4.53 11.49
CA LEU A 22 -10.98 -5.55 12.02
C LEU A 22 -11.12 -6.84 11.22
N ASP A 23 -12.34 -7.18 10.80
CA ASP A 23 -12.58 -8.40 10.01
C ASP A 23 -11.79 -8.38 8.71
N MET A 24 -11.70 -7.21 8.07
CA MET A 24 -10.91 -7.06 6.84
C MET A 24 -9.45 -7.45 7.10
N ILE A 25 -8.86 -6.94 8.18
CA ILE A 25 -7.46 -7.26 8.54
C ILE A 25 -7.32 -8.75 8.88
N VAL A 26 -8.26 -9.28 9.67
CA VAL A 26 -8.28 -10.70 10.03
C VAL A 26 -8.38 -11.57 8.78
N GLY A 27 -9.28 -11.23 7.86
CA GLY A 27 -9.47 -11.96 6.60
C GLY A 27 -8.19 -11.95 5.74
N MET A 28 -7.56 -10.80 5.58
CA MET A 28 -6.30 -10.67 4.83
C MET A 28 -5.21 -11.56 5.45
N LEU A 29 -5.04 -11.48 6.77
CA LEU A 29 -4.03 -12.28 7.47
C LEU A 29 -4.36 -13.77 7.41
N ALA A 30 -5.65 -14.14 7.46
CA ALA A 30 -6.07 -15.53 7.34
C ALA A 30 -5.71 -16.11 5.97
N ILE A 31 -5.93 -15.34 4.88
CA ILE A 31 -5.52 -15.74 3.53
C ILE A 31 -4.01 -16.01 3.48
N LEU A 32 -3.22 -15.07 4.03
CA LEU A 32 -1.75 -15.20 4.02
C LEU A 32 -1.30 -16.40 4.86
N LYS A 33 -1.90 -16.62 6.05
CA LYS A 33 -1.57 -17.74 6.92
C LYS A 33 -1.94 -19.09 6.29
N ALA A 34 -2.98 -19.11 5.46
CA ALA A 34 -3.40 -20.30 4.72
C ALA A 34 -2.51 -20.56 3.49
N GLY A 35 -1.54 -19.71 3.21
CA GLY A 35 -0.64 -19.83 2.06
C GLY A 35 -1.18 -19.25 0.76
N GLY A 36 -2.27 -18.51 0.83
CA GLY A 36 -2.86 -17.83 -0.33
C GLY A 36 -2.39 -16.41 -0.49
N ALA A 37 -2.72 -15.81 -1.65
CA ALA A 37 -2.52 -14.39 -1.92
C ALA A 37 -3.88 -13.70 -1.93
N TYR A 38 -3.97 -12.50 -1.36
CA TYR A 38 -5.25 -11.79 -1.37
C TYR A 38 -5.36 -10.83 -2.55
N VAL A 39 -6.59 -10.74 -3.08
CA VAL A 39 -6.97 -9.70 -4.06
C VAL A 39 -7.99 -8.80 -3.36
N PRO A 40 -7.64 -7.54 -3.11
CA PRO A 40 -8.57 -6.64 -2.44
C PRO A 40 -9.65 -6.16 -3.41
N LEU A 41 -10.91 -6.33 -3.03
CA LEU A 41 -12.08 -5.88 -3.78
C LEU A 41 -12.80 -4.82 -2.93
N ASP A 42 -12.54 -3.56 -3.22
CA ASP A 42 -13.19 -2.47 -2.49
C ASP A 42 -14.69 -2.46 -2.85
N PRO A 43 -15.59 -2.65 -1.89
CA PRO A 43 -17.03 -2.73 -2.18
C PRO A 43 -17.60 -1.46 -2.79
N ASP A 44 -16.88 -0.34 -2.70
CA ASP A 44 -17.27 0.93 -3.32
C ASP A 44 -17.00 0.99 -4.82
N TYR A 45 -16.29 0.00 -5.38
CA TYR A 45 -16.05 -0.01 -6.82
C TYR A 45 -17.34 -0.26 -7.60
N PRO A 46 -17.48 0.33 -8.81
CA PRO A 46 -18.60 0.02 -9.69
C PRO A 46 -18.73 -1.49 -9.93
N GLN A 47 -19.97 -1.96 -10.07
CA GLN A 47 -20.29 -3.38 -10.26
C GLN A 47 -19.50 -4.01 -11.43
N ASP A 48 -19.39 -3.28 -12.55
CA ASP A 48 -18.66 -3.77 -13.73
C ASP A 48 -17.18 -3.98 -13.41
N ARG A 49 -16.60 -3.09 -12.58
CA ARG A 49 -15.21 -3.22 -12.15
C ARG A 49 -15.04 -4.43 -11.24
N LEU A 50 -15.92 -4.61 -10.26
CA LEU A 50 -15.88 -5.76 -9.35
C LEU A 50 -16.02 -7.07 -10.14
N SER A 51 -17.00 -7.13 -11.06
CA SER A 51 -17.20 -8.30 -11.91
C SER A 51 -15.93 -8.63 -12.71
N PHE A 52 -15.33 -7.61 -13.33
CA PHE A 52 -14.08 -7.78 -14.08
C PHE A 52 -12.97 -8.34 -13.18
N LEU A 53 -12.76 -7.74 -12.00
CA LEU A 53 -11.68 -8.15 -11.10
C LEU A 53 -11.85 -9.61 -10.64
N MET A 54 -13.07 -10.02 -10.30
CA MET A 54 -13.37 -11.39 -9.88
C MET A 54 -13.10 -12.40 -10.98
N HIS A 55 -13.48 -12.07 -12.24
CA HIS A 55 -13.26 -12.96 -13.38
C HIS A 55 -11.78 -13.01 -13.78
N ASP A 56 -11.12 -11.85 -13.85
CA ASP A 56 -9.73 -11.76 -14.32
C ASP A 56 -8.76 -12.42 -13.33
N SER A 57 -9.03 -12.25 -12.03
CA SER A 57 -8.18 -12.85 -10.99
C SER A 57 -8.38 -14.35 -10.85
N GLY A 58 -9.52 -14.88 -11.33
CA GLY A 58 -9.81 -16.31 -11.26
C GLY A 58 -9.99 -16.83 -9.83
N ILE A 59 -10.56 -16.01 -8.96
CA ILE A 59 -10.75 -16.39 -7.54
C ILE A 59 -11.73 -17.57 -7.42
N GLU A 60 -11.49 -18.40 -6.41
CA GLU A 60 -12.38 -19.49 -6.05
C GLU A 60 -13.06 -19.26 -4.71
N LEU A 61 -12.48 -18.40 -3.85
CA LEU A 61 -13.01 -18.10 -2.53
C LEU A 61 -13.05 -16.59 -2.31
N LEU A 62 -14.18 -16.10 -1.83
CA LEU A 62 -14.38 -14.70 -1.46
C LEU A 62 -14.70 -14.61 0.03
N LEU A 63 -13.80 -13.97 0.78
CA LEU A 63 -14.07 -13.60 2.17
C LEU A 63 -14.82 -12.27 2.16
N THR A 64 -15.93 -12.21 2.86
CA THR A 64 -16.77 -11.00 2.83
C THR A 64 -17.59 -10.88 4.12
N GLN A 65 -18.50 -9.94 4.15
CA GLN A 65 -19.43 -9.71 5.25
C GLN A 65 -20.86 -9.91 4.73
N ALA A 66 -21.73 -10.50 5.55
CA ALA A 66 -23.09 -10.89 5.14
C ALA A 66 -23.87 -9.78 4.41
N HIS A 67 -23.76 -8.55 4.93
CA HIS A 67 -24.51 -7.42 4.36
C HIS A 67 -24.05 -7.02 2.95
N LEU A 68 -22.83 -7.42 2.55
CA LEU A 68 -22.29 -7.13 1.22
C LEU A 68 -22.71 -8.17 0.17
N LEU A 69 -23.08 -9.37 0.59
CA LEU A 69 -23.36 -10.49 -0.34
C LEU A 69 -24.39 -10.12 -1.42
N GLY A 70 -25.43 -9.37 -1.05
CA GLY A 70 -26.48 -8.96 -1.99
C GLY A 70 -26.07 -7.86 -2.96
N HIS A 71 -24.89 -7.26 -2.74
CA HIS A 71 -24.42 -6.12 -3.51
C HIS A 71 -23.20 -6.44 -4.40
N LEU A 72 -22.63 -7.63 -4.24
CA LEU A 72 -21.42 -8.02 -4.99
C LEU A 72 -21.81 -8.90 -6.19
N PRO A 73 -21.18 -8.68 -7.37
CA PRO A 73 -21.46 -9.48 -8.58
C PRO A 73 -20.71 -10.82 -8.55
N ILE A 74 -21.02 -11.67 -7.58
CA ILE A 74 -20.26 -12.89 -7.29
C ILE A 74 -20.54 -13.95 -8.36
N PRO A 75 -19.49 -14.45 -9.07
CA PRO A 75 -19.68 -15.52 -10.04
C PRO A 75 -20.16 -16.83 -9.36
N ALA A 76 -21.00 -17.61 -10.05
CA ALA A 76 -21.63 -18.80 -9.47
C ALA A 76 -20.64 -19.88 -8.97
N HIS A 77 -19.42 -19.88 -9.49
CA HIS A 77 -18.41 -20.86 -9.08
C HIS A 77 -17.61 -20.42 -7.85
N VAL A 78 -17.74 -19.16 -7.41
CA VAL A 78 -16.97 -18.61 -6.30
C VAL A 78 -17.67 -18.97 -4.97
N GLN A 79 -16.92 -19.61 -4.10
CA GLN A 79 -17.42 -19.88 -2.73
C GLN A 79 -17.31 -18.61 -1.90
N THR A 80 -18.27 -18.38 -1.03
CA THR A 80 -18.24 -17.23 -0.12
C THR A 80 -18.07 -17.69 1.33
N LEU A 81 -17.29 -16.93 2.08
CA LEU A 81 -17.11 -17.16 3.52
C LEU A 81 -17.41 -15.84 4.23
N ASP A 82 -18.44 -15.86 5.07
CA ASP A 82 -18.77 -14.72 5.90
C ASP A 82 -17.87 -14.71 7.13
N LEU A 83 -17.15 -13.64 7.34
CA LEU A 83 -16.24 -13.51 8.47
C LEU A 83 -16.96 -13.44 9.83
N ALA A 84 -18.27 -13.15 9.82
CA ALA A 84 -19.08 -13.16 11.05
C ALA A 84 -19.60 -14.55 11.42
N ASP A 85 -19.41 -15.55 10.56
CA ASP A 85 -19.84 -16.92 10.87
C ASP A 85 -19.08 -17.47 12.08
N ALA A 86 -19.77 -18.26 12.88
CA ALA A 86 -19.18 -18.84 14.07
C ALA A 86 -17.99 -19.76 13.71
N LEU A 87 -16.82 -19.36 14.13
CA LEU A 87 -15.57 -20.09 13.87
C LEU A 87 -15.18 -21.02 15.01
N ASP A 88 -16.04 -21.18 16.01
CA ASP A 88 -15.76 -21.95 17.24
C ASP A 88 -15.45 -23.43 16.98
N SER A 89 -15.91 -23.96 15.85
CA SER A 89 -15.66 -25.35 15.46
C SER A 89 -14.26 -25.58 14.86
N TYR A 90 -13.53 -24.52 14.54
CA TYR A 90 -12.22 -24.62 13.92
C TYR A 90 -11.11 -24.54 14.95
N SER A 91 -9.95 -25.12 14.61
CA SER A 91 -8.78 -25.07 15.49
C SER A 91 -8.28 -23.63 15.67
N THR A 92 -7.89 -23.29 16.89
CA THR A 92 -7.25 -22.00 17.20
C THR A 92 -5.73 -22.05 16.99
N GLU A 93 -5.19 -23.21 16.64
CA GLU A 93 -3.75 -23.36 16.40
C GLU A 93 -3.37 -22.77 15.04
N ASN A 94 -2.17 -22.20 14.96
CA ASN A 94 -1.66 -21.73 13.69
C ASN A 94 -1.54 -22.91 12.70
N PRO A 95 -1.93 -22.71 11.44
CA PRO A 95 -1.72 -23.76 10.43
C PRO A 95 -0.22 -24.00 10.22
N VAL A 96 0.12 -25.21 9.76
CA VAL A 96 1.50 -25.52 9.40
C VAL A 96 1.91 -24.60 8.24
N ASN A 97 2.96 -23.84 8.45
CA ASN A 97 3.43 -22.91 7.43
C ASN A 97 4.03 -23.67 6.23
N GLN A 98 3.43 -23.49 5.06
CA GLN A 98 3.91 -24.04 3.80
C GLN A 98 4.33 -22.93 2.82
N THR A 99 4.34 -21.70 3.30
CA THR A 99 4.60 -20.52 2.47
C THR A 99 6.09 -20.24 2.38
N SER A 100 6.61 -20.03 1.18
CA SER A 100 7.98 -19.56 0.95
C SER A 100 7.98 -18.06 0.67
N PRO A 101 9.13 -17.40 0.82
CA PRO A 101 9.24 -15.97 0.49
C PRO A 101 8.82 -15.63 -0.96
N ASP A 102 8.94 -16.59 -1.86
CA ASP A 102 8.60 -16.39 -3.27
C ASP A 102 7.10 -16.57 -3.57
N ASN A 103 6.31 -17.08 -2.60
CA ASN A 103 4.86 -17.15 -2.81
C ASN A 103 4.27 -15.75 -2.91
N LEU A 104 3.17 -15.63 -3.68
CA LEU A 104 2.46 -14.36 -3.77
C LEU A 104 1.84 -14.02 -2.42
N ALA A 105 1.94 -12.76 -2.05
CA ALA A 105 1.27 -12.21 -0.88
C ALA A 105 -0.02 -11.50 -1.30
N TYR A 106 0.05 -10.73 -2.39
CA TYR A 106 -1.14 -10.00 -2.84
C TYR A 106 -1.08 -9.71 -4.34
N VAL A 107 -2.28 -9.44 -4.88
CA VAL A 107 -2.45 -8.99 -6.27
C VAL A 107 -3.28 -7.72 -6.24
N ILE A 108 -2.66 -6.58 -6.53
CA ILE A 108 -3.37 -5.29 -6.57
C ILE A 108 -3.56 -4.87 -8.02
N TYR A 109 -4.78 -4.46 -8.36
CA TYR A 109 -5.16 -4.07 -9.71
C TYR A 109 -4.97 -2.57 -9.92
N THR A 110 -4.12 -2.24 -10.88
CA THR A 110 -3.85 -0.85 -11.28
C THR A 110 -4.52 -0.56 -12.63
N SER A 111 -4.65 0.73 -12.97
CA SER A 111 -5.17 1.13 -14.29
C SER A 111 -4.17 0.76 -15.38
N GLY A 112 -4.64 0.05 -16.38
CA GLY A 112 -3.81 -0.29 -17.53
C GLY A 112 -3.84 0.81 -18.59
N SER A 113 -2.77 0.93 -19.36
CA SER A 113 -2.67 1.89 -20.49
C SER A 113 -3.74 1.62 -21.54
N THR A 114 -4.24 0.37 -21.62
CA THR A 114 -5.31 -0.01 -22.53
C THR A 114 -6.72 0.23 -21.99
N GLY A 115 -6.82 0.83 -20.81
CA GLY A 115 -8.09 1.09 -20.13
C GLY A 115 -8.61 -0.05 -19.28
N LYS A 116 -8.07 -1.26 -19.41
CA LYS A 116 -8.47 -2.41 -18.57
C LYS A 116 -7.52 -2.54 -17.38
N PRO A 117 -8.03 -2.82 -16.18
CA PRO A 117 -7.16 -3.04 -15.02
C PRO A 117 -6.22 -4.24 -15.24
N LYS A 118 -5.02 -4.14 -14.64
CA LYS A 118 -4.01 -5.20 -14.68
C LYS A 118 -3.62 -5.54 -13.23
N GLY A 119 -3.61 -6.82 -12.89
CA GLY A 119 -3.28 -7.30 -11.55
C GLY A 119 -1.77 -7.48 -11.40
N THR A 120 -1.14 -6.70 -10.53
CA THR A 120 0.29 -6.75 -10.26
C THR A 120 0.57 -7.78 -9.17
N LEU A 121 1.49 -8.70 -9.45
CA LEU A 121 1.78 -9.88 -8.62
C LEU A 121 2.94 -9.60 -7.66
N LEU A 122 2.67 -9.48 -6.37
CA LEU A 122 3.68 -9.17 -5.35
C LEU A 122 3.87 -10.38 -4.41
N ALA A 123 5.13 -10.73 -4.18
CA ALA A 123 5.49 -11.87 -3.33
C ALA A 123 5.78 -11.42 -1.89
N HIS A 124 5.82 -12.39 -0.96
CA HIS A 124 6.15 -12.10 0.44
C HIS A 124 7.50 -11.42 0.58
N HIS A 125 8.51 -11.86 -0.18
CA HIS A 125 9.84 -11.24 -0.09
C HIS A 125 9.82 -9.77 -0.51
N ASN A 126 8.98 -9.37 -1.48
CA ASN A 126 8.84 -7.97 -1.89
C ASN A 126 8.44 -7.09 -0.71
N LEU A 127 7.45 -7.55 0.06
CA LEU A 127 6.96 -6.82 1.22
C LEU A 127 8.01 -6.77 2.33
N MET A 128 8.59 -7.91 2.67
CA MET A 128 9.54 -8.00 3.79
C MET A 128 10.81 -7.19 3.52
N ARG A 129 11.33 -7.22 2.25
CA ARG A 129 12.53 -6.44 1.92
C ARG A 129 12.28 -4.93 2.03
N LEU A 130 11.07 -4.46 1.70
CA LEU A 130 10.75 -3.03 1.77
C LEU A 130 10.99 -2.48 3.18
N PHE A 131 10.46 -3.17 4.19
CA PHE A 131 10.63 -2.74 5.58
C PHE A 131 12.08 -2.92 6.04
N ALA A 132 12.72 -4.04 5.69
CA ALA A 132 14.12 -4.28 6.05
C ALA A 132 15.06 -3.23 5.43
N ALA A 133 14.83 -2.86 4.17
CA ALA A 133 15.69 -1.90 3.47
C ALA A 133 15.49 -0.46 3.93
N THR A 134 14.36 -0.15 4.58
CA THR A 134 14.07 1.20 5.06
C THR A 134 14.22 1.34 6.59
N ASP A 135 14.61 0.27 7.27
CA ASP A 135 14.67 0.24 8.74
C ASP A 135 15.60 1.31 9.31
N GLU A 136 16.76 1.53 8.69
CA GLU A 136 17.72 2.55 9.15
C GLU A 136 17.14 3.96 9.11
N TRP A 137 16.19 4.23 8.20
CA TRP A 137 15.58 5.55 8.06
C TRP A 137 14.43 5.77 9.01
N PHE A 138 13.67 4.73 9.27
CA PHE A 138 12.40 4.87 10.00
C PHE A 138 12.46 4.36 11.44
N ALA A 139 13.20 3.27 11.70
CA ALA A 139 13.31 2.64 13.03
C ALA A 139 11.94 2.46 13.70
N PHE A 140 10.96 1.96 12.94
CA PHE A 140 9.61 1.71 13.46
C PHE A 140 9.64 0.72 14.63
N ASN A 141 8.71 0.88 15.56
CA ASN A 141 8.72 0.05 16.77
C ASN A 141 7.30 -0.09 17.36
N GLU A 142 7.21 -0.82 18.47
CA GLU A 142 5.94 -1.16 19.11
C GLU A 142 5.18 0.02 19.72
N LYS A 143 5.82 1.18 19.82
CA LYS A 143 5.15 2.39 20.31
C LYS A 143 4.45 3.17 19.21
N ASP A 144 4.75 2.85 17.94
CA ASP A 144 4.16 3.57 16.82
C ASP A 144 2.68 3.29 16.68
N VAL A 145 1.94 4.35 16.40
CA VAL A 145 0.51 4.30 16.14
C VAL A 145 0.28 4.79 14.71
N TRP A 146 -0.19 3.89 13.88
CA TRP A 146 -0.41 4.10 12.45
C TRP A 146 -1.89 4.25 12.14
N THR A 147 -2.22 4.89 11.03
CA THR A 147 -3.59 4.87 10.50
C THR A 147 -3.68 4.00 9.25
N LEU A 148 -4.76 3.25 9.11
CA LEU A 148 -5.16 2.70 7.82
C LEU A 148 -6.15 3.69 7.20
N PHE A 149 -5.62 4.60 6.42
CA PHE A 149 -6.38 5.68 5.79
C PHE A 149 -6.78 5.33 4.35
N HIS A 150 -5.88 4.66 3.62
CA HIS A 150 -6.10 4.37 2.21
C HIS A 150 -6.98 3.13 2.01
N SER A 151 -7.64 3.05 0.84
CA SER A 151 -8.35 1.83 0.45
C SER A 151 -7.38 0.65 0.42
N PHE A 152 -7.81 -0.51 0.91
CA PHE A 152 -6.95 -1.70 0.90
C PHE A 152 -6.69 -2.22 -0.53
N ALA A 153 -7.41 -1.68 -1.52
CA ALA A 153 -7.16 -1.94 -2.94
C ALA A 153 -6.10 -1.00 -3.55
N PHE A 154 -5.54 -0.10 -2.74
CA PHE A 154 -4.41 0.77 -3.10
C PHE A 154 -3.19 0.33 -2.28
N ASP A 155 -2.06 0.12 -2.93
CA ASP A 155 -0.88 -0.49 -2.29
C ASP A 155 -0.26 0.32 -1.14
N PHE A 156 -0.55 1.61 -1.03
CA PHE A 156 -0.17 2.39 0.14
C PHE A 156 -0.73 1.76 1.43
N SER A 157 -1.92 1.13 1.35
CA SER A 157 -2.48 0.41 2.50
C SER A 157 -1.59 -0.76 2.96
N VAL A 158 -0.85 -1.37 2.04
CA VAL A 158 0.10 -2.45 2.36
C VAL A 158 1.18 -1.89 3.29
N TRP A 159 1.72 -0.71 2.96
CA TRP A 159 2.69 -0.02 3.83
C TRP A 159 2.07 0.32 5.18
N GLU A 160 0.82 0.83 5.22
CA GLU A 160 0.13 1.19 6.46
C GLU A 160 -0.08 -0.03 7.37
N ILE A 161 -0.63 -1.11 6.80
CA ILE A 161 -0.99 -2.31 7.56
C ILE A 161 0.27 -3.01 8.09
N PHE A 162 1.20 -3.29 7.20
CA PHE A 162 2.38 -4.08 7.57
C PHE A 162 3.44 -3.25 8.32
N GLY A 163 3.48 -1.94 8.09
CA GLY A 163 4.31 -1.05 8.89
C GLY A 163 3.96 -1.13 10.37
N ALA A 164 2.66 -1.12 10.68
CA ALA A 164 2.22 -1.28 12.07
C ALA A 164 2.47 -2.71 12.57
N LEU A 165 1.98 -3.72 11.82
CA LEU A 165 1.92 -5.09 12.35
C LEU A 165 3.28 -5.76 12.47
N LEU A 166 4.20 -5.53 11.50
CA LEU A 166 5.52 -6.16 11.52
C LEU A 166 6.40 -5.63 12.65
N HIS A 167 6.14 -4.40 13.12
CA HIS A 167 6.95 -3.77 14.16
C HIS A 167 6.27 -3.78 15.53
N GLY A 168 5.12 -4.48 15.64
CA GLY A 168 4.40 -4.59 16.91
C GLY A 168 3.62 -3.34 17.31
N GLY A 169 3.49 -2.37 16.40
CA GLY A 169 2.77 -1.13 16.62
C GLY A 169 1.25 -1.30 16.58
N ARG A 170 0.53 -0.20 16.74
CA ARG A 170 -0.92 -0.19 16.73
C ARG A 170 -1.45 0.39 15.42
N LEU A 171 -2.38 -0.31 14.77
CA LEU A 171 -3.04 0.14 13.55
C LEU A 171 -4.45 0.66 13.88
N VAL A 172 -4.70 1.92 13.60
CA VAL A 172 -6.02 2.56 13.77
C VAL A 172 -6.73 2.52 12.41
N ILE A 173 -7.80 1.77 12.33
CA ILE A 173 -8.60 1.68 11.09
C ILE A 173 -9.48 2.92 11.03
N VAL A 174 -9.25 3.77 10.02
CA VAL A 174 -9.98 5.04 9.88
C VAL A 174 -11.33 4.77 9.20
N PRO A 175 -12.47 5.08 9.84
CA PRO A 175 -13.77 4.91 9.19
C PRO A 175 -13.85 5.72 7.89
N ARG A 176 -14.59 5.19 6.92
CA ARG A 176 -14.69 5.79 5.58
C ARG A 176 -15.18 7.25 5.63
N GLU A 177 -16.18 7.53 6.44
CA GLU A 177 -16.72 8.88 6.60
C GLU A 177 -15.67 9.84 7.16
N VAL A 178 -14.82 9.35 8.05
CA VAL A 178 -13.72 10.15 8.64
C VAL A 178 -12.63 10.46 7.58
N THR A 179 -12.38 9.54 6.64
CA THR A 179 -11.40 9.82 5.58
C THR A 179 -11.83 10.96 4.66
N ARG A 180 -13.12 11.32 4.68
CA ARG A 180 -13.69 12.39 3.85
C ARG A 180 -13.89 13.71 4.59
N SER A 181 -13.60 13.73 5.90
CA SER A 181 -13.74 14.88 6.77
C SER A 181 -12.39 15.21 7.42
N PRO A 182 -11.65 16.19 6.90
CA PRO A 182 -10.36 16.56 7.51
C PRO A 182 -10.49 16.93 8.98
N GLU A 183 -11.62 17.51 9.38
CA GLU A 183 -11.89 17.90 10.77
C GLU A 183 -12.01 16.66 11.67
N ASP A 184 -12.83 15.69 11.27
CA ASP A 184 -13.00 14.46 12.04
C ASP A 184 -11.73 13.64 12.04
N PHE A 185 -11.00 13.66 10.92
CA PHE A 185 -9.72 12.96 10.84
C PHE A 185 -8.69 13.59 11.78
N HIS A 186 -8.64 14.93 11.85
CA HIS A 186 -7.75 15.61 12.82
C HIS A 186 -8.10 15.19 14.25
N VAL A 187 -9.39 15.16 14.60
CA VAL A 187 -9.84 14.72 15.93
C VAL A 187 -9.35 13.28 16.20
N LEU A 188 -9.54 12.39 15.24
CA LEU A 188 -9.08 10.99 15.36
C LEU A 188 -7.57 10.91 15.59
N LEU A 189 -6.77 11.68 14.83
CA LEU A 189 -5.31 11.68 14.97
C LEU A 189 -4.89 12.07 16.40
N VAL A 190 -5.56 13.08 16.97
CA VAL A 190 -5.29 13.57 18.32
C VAL A 190 -5.71 12.52 19.36
N GLU A 191 -6.96 12.05 19.28
CA GLU A 191 -7.51 11.09 20.27
C GLU A 191 -6.74 9.77 20.27
N GLN A 192 -6.36 9.30 19.10
CA GLN A 192 -5.65 8.03 18.96
C GLN A 192 -4.14 8.18 19.17
N ARG A 193 -3.62 9.40 19.32
CA ARG A 193 -2.19 9.71 19.47
C ARG A 193 -1.37 9.08 18.34
N VAL A 194 -1.80 9.32 17.11
CA VAL A 194 -1.14 8.76 15.94
C VAL A 194 0.27 9.35 15.81
N THR A 195 1.26 8.47 15.59
CA THR A 195 2.67 8.88 15.42
C THR A 195 3.12 8.81 13.95
N VAL A 196 2.56 7.86 13.18
CA VAL A 196 2.94 7.66 11.77
C VAL A 196 1.70 7.86 10.88
N LEU A 197 1.76 8.90 10.08
CA LEU A 197 0.67 9.27 9.16
C LEU A 197 1.13 9.10 7.72
N ASN A 198 0.33 8.41 6.92
CA ASN A 198 0.59 8.24 5.49
C ASN A 198 -0.52 8.95 4.73
N GLN A 199 -0.16 9.82 3.78
CA GLN A 199 -1.16 10.61 3.05
C GLN A 199 -0.70 10.87 1.62
N THR A 200 -1.66 10.94 0.69
CA THR A 200 -1.35 11.60 -0.58
C THR A 200 -1.19 13.11 -0.30
N PRO A 201 -0.37 13.82 -1.07
CA PRO A 201 -0.24 15.27 -0.93
C PRO A 201 -1.56 16.02 -0.93
N SER A 202 -2.51 15.61 -1.77
CA SER A 202 -3.85 16.23 -1.84
C SER A 202 -4.62 16.08 -0.53
N ALA A 203 -4.61 14.89 0.06
CA ALA A 203 -5.31 14.61 1.32
C ALA A 203 -4.64 15.38 2.48
N PHE A 204 -3.31 15.37 2.53
CA PHE A 204 -2.59 16.09 3.57
C PHE A 204 -2.85 17.61 3.51
N LYS A 205 -2.96 18.17 2.31
CA LYS A 205 -3.25 19.61 2.15
C LYS A 205 -4.57 20.00 2.83
N GLN A 206 -5.58 19.12 2.80
CA GLN A 206 -6.84 19.38 3.48
C GLN A 206 -6.67 19.28 5.01
N LEU A 207 -6.02 18.21 5.48
CA LEU A 207 -5.73 18.02 6.90
C LEU A 207 -4.89 19.18 7.45
N MET A 208 -3.86 19.60 6.70
CA MET A 208 -2.94 20.67 7.12
C MET A 208 -3.68 21.96 7.44
N ARG A 209 -4.70 22.33 6.66
CA ARG A 209 -5.50 23.53 6.93
C ARG A 209 -6.14 23.46 8.31
N VAL A 210 -6.75 22.33 8.62
CA VAL A 210 -7.39 22.12 9.93
C VAL A 210 -6.35 22.10 11.04
N ALA A 211 -5.25 21.38 10.84
CA ALA A 211 -4.21 21.21 11.84
C ALA A 211 -3.51 22.55 12.21
N CYS A 212 -3.26 23.37 11.18
CA CYS A 212 -2.61 24.68 11.39
C CYS A 212 -3.50 25.66 12.17
N ASP A 213 -4.81 25.56 12.03
CA ASP A 213 -5.76 26.41 12.75
C ASP A 213 -6.10 25.87 14.14
N SER A 214 -5.79 24.60 14.42
CA SER A 214 -6.13 23.94 15.67
C SER A 214 -5.19 24.35 16.80
N PRO A 215 -5.71 24.61 18.01
CA PRO A 215 -4.87 24.79 19.19
C PRO A 215 -4.39 23.46 19.81
N VAL A 216 -4.91 22.33 19.31
CA VAL A 216 -4.64 21.01 19.89
C VAL A 216 -3.45 20.36 19.18
N ALA A 217 -2.44 19.98 19.96
CA ALA A 217 -1.24 19.34 19.41
C ALA A 217 -1.50 17.89 19.03
N MET A 218 -0.97 17.48 17.89
CA MET A 218 -0.93 16.09 17.45
C MET A 218 0.33 15.41 17.98
N SER A 219 0.35 14.08 17.98
CA SER A 219 1.50 13.27 18.39
C SER A 219 2.34 12.80 17.19
N LEU A 220 2.11 13.36 16.01
CA LEU A 220 2.79 12.92 14.77
C LEU A 220 4.31 13.05 14.89
N GLU A 221 5.00 11.99 14.57
CA GLU A 221 6.47 11.94 14.47
C GLU A 221 6.92 11.84 13.02
N LYS A 222 6.14 11.16 12.20
CA LYS A 222 6.44 10.97 10.77
C LYS A 222 5.18 11.19 9.92
N VAL A 223 5.32 11.96 8.85
CA VAL A 223 4.28 12.12 7.82
C VAL A 223 4.90 11.69 6.49
N ILE A 224 4.38 10.62 5.92
CA ILE A 224 4.93 10.00 4.72
C ILE A 224 3.98 10.28 3.54
N PHE A 225 4.52 10.91 2.50
CA PHE A 225 3.78 11.23 1.27
C PHE A 225 4.05 10.20 0.19
N GLY A 226 3.03 9.87 -0.57
CA GLY A 226 3.14 8.98 -1.72
C GLY A 226 1.91 9.07 -2.62
N GLY A 227 1.98 8.44 -3.77
CA GLY A 227 0.86 8.32 -4.69
C GLY A 227 0.61 9.52 -5.61
N GLU A 228 1.16 10.68 -5.29
CA GLU A 228 1.03 11.91 -6.09
C GLU A 228 2.32 12.71 -6.01
N ALA A 229 2.54 13.58 -7.00
CA ALA A 229 3.67 14.50 -6.94
C ALA A 229 3.46 15.52 -5.82
N LEU A 230 4.46 15.67 -4.96
CA LEU A 230 4.39 16.61 -3.83
C LEU A 230 4.90 17.99 -4.24
N ASP A 231 4.04 18.98 -4.25
CA ASP A 231 4.46 20.37 -4.36
C ASP A 231 4.99 20.81 -2.99
N VAL A 232 6.30 20.79 -2.82
CA VAL A 232 6.95 21.08 -1.54
C VAL A 232 6.64 22.50 -1.06
N ALA A 233 6.53 23.46 -1.98
CA ALA A 233 6.20 24.85 -1.61
C ALA A 233 4.84 24.93 -0.88
N SER A 234 3.91 24.04 -1.20
CA SER A 234 2.60 24.01 -0.56
C SER A 234 2.65 23.64 0.93
N LEU A 235 3.78 23.10 1.41
CA LEU A 235 3.97 22.71 2.82
C LEU A 235 4.41 23.89 3.70
N LYS A 236 4.65 25.08 3.11
CA LYS A 236 5.11 26.23 3.89
C LYS A 236 4.23 26.54 5.12
N PRO A 237 2.88 26.51 5.04
CA PRO A 237 2.06 26.77 6.25
C PRO A 237 2.32 25.77 7.38
N TRP A 238 2.62 24.51 7.05
CA TRP A 238 2.97 23.49 8.06
C TRP A 238 4.24 23.91 8.81
N PHE A 239 5.30 24.27 8.06
CA PHE A 239 6.57 24.64 8.66
C PHE A 239 6.46 25.96 9.43
N ASP A 240 5.68 26.95 8.92
CA ASP A 240 5.44 28.20 9.63
C ASP A 240 4.77 27.97 11.00
N ARG A 241 3.90 26.95 11.09
CA ARG A 241 3.14 26.65 12.29
C ARG A 241 3.88 25.75 13.26
N PHE A 242 4.54 24.70 12.73
CA PHE A 242 5.09 23.62 13.55
C PHE A 242 6.62 23.55 13.53
N GLY A 243 7.27 24.12 12.53
CA GLY A 243 8.73 24.08 12.35
C GLY A 243 9.23 22.71 11.86
N ASP A 244 10.54 22.59 11.75
CA ASP A 244 11.20 21.36 11.28
C ASP A 244 11.23 20.24 12.33
N GLN A 245 10.95 20.57 13.60
CA GLN A 245 11.16 19.66 14.73
C GLN A 245 9.88 18.95 15.20
N ALA A 246 8.73 19.27 14.62
CA ALA A 246 7.46 18.67 15.05
C ALA A 246 7.30 17.25 14.55
N ALA A 247 7.15 17.09 13.26
CA ALA A 247 7.06 15.78 12.62
C ALA A 247 7.99 15.78 11.40
N GLN A 248 8.69 14.69 11.18
CA GLN A 248 9.50 14.54 9.97
C GLN A 248 8.57 14.33 8.77
N LEU A 249 8.61 15.25 7.80
CA LEU A 249 7.87 15.11 6.55
C LEU A 249 8.76 14.39 5.54
N ILE A 250 8.24 13.34 4.91
CA ILE A 250 9.03 12.46 4.05
C ILE A 250 8.28 12.25 2.73
N ASN A 251 8.90 12.60 1.61
CA ASN A 251 8.34 12.30 0.29
C ASN A 251 8.92 10.98 -0.19
N MET A 252 8.04 10.04 -0.57
CA MET A 252 8.42 8.76 -1.13
C MET A 252 7.72 8.57 -2.48
N TYR A 253 8.46 8.05 -3.45
CA TYR A 253 7.93 7.75 -4.77
C TYR A 253 7.97 6.24 -4.98
N GLY A 254 6.99 5.73 -5.73
CA GLY A 254 6.93 4.34 -6.14
C GLY A 254 5.64 4.04 -6.86
N ILE A 255 5.60 2.86 -7.48
CA ILE A 255 4.42 2.34 -8.14
C ILE A 255 4.19 0.90 -7.66
N THR A 256 3.01 0.36 -7.90
CA THR A 256 2.68 -0.97 -7.41
C THR A 256 3.65 -2.03 -7.95
N GLU A 257 4.10 -1.86 -9.20
CA GLU A 257 5.04 -2.77 -9.86
C GLU A 257 6.43 -2.82 -9.20
N THR A 258 6.73 -1.85 -8.32
CA THR A 258 8.02 -1.77 -7.62
C THR A 258 7.86 -1.89 -6.09
N THR A 259 6.73 -2.39 -5.65
CA THR A 259 6.40 -2.62 -4.22
C THR A 259 6.32 -1.31 -3.41
N VAL A 260 5.28 -0.54 -3.63
CA VAL A 260 4.86 0.68 -2.92
C VAL A 260 5.86 1.84 -3.05
N HIS A 261 7.09 1.68 -2.53
CA HIS A 261 8.07 2.77 -2.45
C HIS A 261 9.43 2.37 -3.02
N VAL A 262 10.05 3.28 -3.77
CA VAL A 262 11.39 3.10 -4.31
C VAL A 262 12.37 4.20 -3.88
N THR A 263 11.85 5.29 -3.28
CA THR A 263 12.69 6.44 -2.88
C THR A 263 12.38 6.92 -1.47
N TYR A 264 13.30 7.76 -0.97
CA TYR A 264 13.18 8.39 0.34
C TYR A 264 13.74 9.80 0.27
N ARG A 265 12.94 10.80 0.70
CA ARG A 265 13.35 12.21 0.71
C ARG A 265 12.76 12.94 1.91
N PRO A 266 13.53 13.12 3.00
CA PRO A 266 13.08 14.02 4.08
C PRO A 266 12.96 15.44 3.56
N ILE A 267 11.89 16.12 3.95
CA ILE A 267 11.58 17.50 3.54
C ILE A 267 11.78 18.44 4.73
N THR A 268 12.42 19.57 4.47
CA THR A 268 12.67 20.62 5.45
C THR A 268 12.01 21.92 5.06
N GLU A 269 11.94 22.87 5.98
CA GLU A 269 11.44 24.22 5.67
C GLU A 269 12.20 24.85 4.49
N ALA A 270 13.51 24.63 4.42
CA ALA A 270 14.33 25.20 3.35
C ALA A 270 13.90 24.75 1.95
N ASP A 271 13.38 23.52 1.85
CA ASP A 271 12.91 22.97 0.57
C ASP A 271 11.69 23.73 0.05
N THR A 272 10.89 24.35 0.91
CA THR A 272 9.66 25.07 0.49
C THR A 272 9.94 26.31 -0.37
N ARG A 273 11.20 26.72 -0.46
CA ARG A 273 11.59 27.87 -1.30
C ARG A 273 11.70 27.50 -2.79
N ASN A 274 11.60 26.21 -3.11
CA ASN A 274 11.76 25.72 -4.47
C ASN A 274 10.53 24.87 -4.85
N PRO A 275 9.73 25.30 -5.82
CA PRO A 275 8.53 24.55 -6.23
C PRO A 275 8.91 23.35 -7.10
N ALA A 276 9.37 22.30 -6.48
CA ALA A 276 9.76 21.06 -7.13
C ALA A 276 9.13 19.90 -6.35
N SER A 277 9.18 18.72 -6.94
CA SER A 277 8.76 17.48 -6.27
C SER A 277 9.97 16.54 -6.18
N PRO A 278 10.93 16.84 -5.28
CA PRO A 278 12.11 15.98 -5.16
C PRO A 278 11.70 14.61 -4.58
N ILE A 279 12.09 13.56 -5.26
CA ILE A 279 11.79 12.20 -4.80
C ILE A 279 12.93 11.59 -3.96
N GLY A 280 14.12 12.21 -4.00
CA GLY A 280 15.22 11.81 -3.11
C GLY A 280 16.11 10.71 -3.66
N GLU A 281 16.52 9.83 -2.78
CA GLU A 281 17.46 8.75 -3.11
C GLU A 281 16.78 7.39 -3.16
N ALA A 282 17.41 6.46 -3.86
CA ALA A 282 16.91 5.09 -3.98
C ALA A 282 16.91 4.36 -2.64
N ILE A 283 15.91 3.53 -2.40
CA ILE A 283 15.96 2.56 -1.30
C ILE A 283 17.19 1.65 -1.56
N PRO A 284 18.03 1.38 -0.53
CA PRO A 284 19.38 0.82 -0.74
C PRO A 284 19.49 -0.48 -1.54
N ASP A 285 18.48 -1.32 -1.55
CA ASP A 285 18.50 -2.60 -2.25
C ASP A 285 17.92 -2.55 -3.66
N LEU A 286 17.71 -1.33 -4.19
CA LEU A 286 17.23 -1.13 -5.56
C LEU A 286 18.32 -0.63 -6.48
N SER A 287 18.21 -0.94 -7.75
CA SER A 287 19.06 -0.38 -8.81
C SER A 287 18.29 0.67 -9.58
N TRP A 288 18.92 1.83 -9.79
CA TRP A 288 18.34 2.96 -10.50
C TRP A 288 19.15 3.28 -11.75
N TYR A 289 18.42 3.52 -12.83
CA TYR A 289 19.04 3.97 -14.08
C TYR A 289 18.16 5.08 -14.65
N VAL A 290 18.76 6.21 -15.01
CA VAL A 290 18.04 7.26 -15.75
C VAL A 290 18.55 7.16 -17.19
N LEU A 291 17.68 6.72 -18.08
CA LEU A 291 18.04 6.34 -19.45
C LEU A 291 17.36 7.22 -20.49
N ASP A 292 18.02 7.36 -21.64
CA ASP A 292 17.44 8.03 -22.82
C ASP A 292 16.56 7.03 -23.61
N ALA A 293 16.01 7.47 -24.74
CA ALA A 293 15.12 6.65 -25.57
C ALA A 293 15.82 5.43 -26.21
N ASP A 294 17.16 5.43 -26.23
CA ASP A 294 17.97 4.32 -26.75
C ASP A 294 18.52 3.44 -25.62
N PHE A 295 18.01 3.64 -24.40
CA PHE A 295 18.43 2.92 -23.19
C PHE A 295 19.88 3.17 -22.76
N ASN A 296 20.47 4.30 -23.15
CA ASN A 296 21.80 4.69 -22.67
C ASN A 296 21.67 5.57 -21.41
N PRO A 297 22.56 5.41 -20.42
CA PRO A 297 22.54 6.31 -19.26
C PRO A 297 22.72 7.76 -19.67
N VAL A 298 21.88 8.65 -19.18
CA VAL A 298 22.01 10.08 -19.47
C VAL A 298 23.11 10.72 -18.61
N ALA A 299 23.67 11.82 -19.11
CA ALA A 299 24.68 12.56 -18.34
C ALA A 299 24.03 13.21 -17.10
N GLN A 300 24.81 13.41 -16.06
CA GLN A 300 24.36 14.07 -14.83
C GLN A 300 23.75 15.46 -15.15
N GLY A 301 22.56 15.69 -14.64
CA GLY A 301 21.82 16.93 -14.88
C GLY A 301 20.90 16.89 -16.10
N CYS A 302 20.92 15.81 -16.86
CA CYS A 302 20.00 15.62 -17.99
C CYS A 302 18.77 14.83 -17.57
N SER A 303 17.66 15.06 -18.27
CA SER A 303 16.41 14.32 -18.05
C SER A 303 16.42 13.00 -18.81
N GLY A 304 15.79 12.00 -18.24
CA GLY A 304 15.60 10.69 -18.85
C GLY A 304 14.49 9.92 -18.16
N GLU A 305 14.22 8.72 -18.61
CA GLU A 305 13.24 7.83 -18.02
C GLU A 305 13.87 7.07 -16.85
N LEU A 306 13.17 7.01 -15.72
CA LEU A 306 13.65 6.28 -14.54
C LEU A 306 13.33 4.79 -14.67
N HIS A 307 14.35 3.97 -14.72
CA HIS A 307 14.26 2.52 -14.74
C HIS A 307 14.70 1.97 -13.38
N ILE A 308 13.84 1.14 -12.80
CA ILE A 308 14.06 0.54 -11.48
C ILE A 308 14.31 -0.96 -11.67
N GLY A 309 15.33 -1.46 -11.00
CA GLY A 309 15.67 -2.88 -11.05
C GLY A 309 15.88 -3.48 -9.67
N HIS A 310 16.10 -4.77 -9.65
CA HIS A 310 16.50 -5.56 -8.49
C HIS A 310 15.33 -5.96 -7.58
N ALA A 311 15.52 -5.95 -6.26
CA ALA A 311 14.71 -6.69 -5.29
C ALA A 311 13.26 -6.20 -5.14
N GLY A 312 12.96 -4.96 -5.55
CA GLY A 312 11.61 -4.39 -5.39
C GLY A 312 10.61 -4.75 -6.49
N LEU A 313 11.06 -5.38 -7.57
CA LEU A 313 10.20 -5.62 -8.73
C LEU A 313 9.14 -6.68 -8.45
N ALA A 314 7.92 -6.40 -8.89
CA ALA A 314 6.84 -7.39 -8.90
C ALA A 314 7.22 -8.55 -9.84
N ARG A 315 6.59 -9.71 -9.64
CA ARG A 315 6.76 -10.86 -10.53
C ARG A 315 6.30 -10.55 -11.96
N GLY A 316 5.34 -9.65 -12.11
CA GLY A 316 4.73 -9.28 -13.38
C GLY A 316 3.24 -9.07 -13.23
N TYR A 317 2.52 -9.16 -14.33
CA TYR A 317 1.08 -8.96 -14.38
C TYR A 317 0.34 -10.28 -14.55
N HIS A 318 -0.71 -10.45 -13.74
CA HIS A 318 -1.54 -11.64 -13.74
C HIS A 318 -2.15 -11.87 -15.13
N ASN A 319 -1.92 -13.06 -15.70
CA ASN A 319 -2.42 -13.48 -17.03
C ASN A 319 -2.06 -12.51 -18.18
N ARG A 320 -0.96 -11.76 -18.06
CA ARG A 320 -0.50 -10.79 -19.06
C ARG A 320 1.00 -10.96 -19.34
N ALA A 321 1.39 -12.15 -19.82
CA ALA A 321 2.81 -12.46 -20.04
C ALA A 321 3.47 -11.50 -21.05
N ALA A 322 2.77 -11.12 -22.12
CA ALA A 322 3.31 -10.17 -23.11
C ALA A 322 3.58 -8.81 -22.50
N LEU A 323 2.64 -8.28 -21.73
CA LEU A 323 2.80 -6.98 -21.05
C LEU A 323 3.89 -7.02 -19.96
N THR A 324 4.10 -8.21 -19.37
CA THR A 324 5.17 -8.36 -18.37
C THR A 324 6.53 -8.33 -19.05
N ALA A 325 6.62 -8.79 -20.30
CA ALA A 325 7.88 -8.86 -21.05
C ALA A 325 8.28 -7.53 -21.70
N GLU A 326 7.35 -6.57 -21.84
CA GLU A 326 7.62 -5.22 -22.34
C GLU A 326 8.46 -4.42 -21.35
#